data_d12504844724bba3935d82d602274ee7
#
_entry.id   d12504844724bba3935d82d602274ee7
#
_cell.length_a   1.000
_cell.length_b   1.000
_cell.length_c   1.000
_cell.angle_alpha   90.00
_cell.angle_beta   90.00
_cell.angle_gamma   90.00
#
_symmetry.space_group_name_H-M   'P 1'
#
loop_
_entity.id
_entity.type
_entity.pdbx_description
1 polymer ?
#
loop_
_entity_poly.entity_id
_entity_poly.type
_entity_poly.pdbx_seq_one_letter_code
_entity_poly.pdbx_strand_id
1 'polypeptide(L)'
;MTYFDNVIGQDTIKNHLTELVKRQTLPHSLLFYGEAGLGKLDMAIGLASLILGRHVFPGHNGAEYLEAVKNARLANGESEKKIEAEGLPIYMDKGDAFWIRPMKSTLKVEQWYSLLQDHLSVAGLGNRVVIIEDFHMANAIMANAMLKTIEEPPAQVYFIIITNKINLVLPTIISRCMGVGFQSVSDESIRYALQQRGITGNIDEAD
;
A
#
# COMPACT_ATOMS: atom_id res chain seq x y z
N MET A 1 -5.40 -21.14 -3.34
CA MET A 1 -4.47 -20.00 -3.37
C MET A 1 -5.00 -18.94 -2.41
N THR A 2 -4.20 -18.54 -1.46
CA THR A 2 -4.55 -17.44 -0.57
C THR A 2 -3.94 -16.15 -1.14
N TYR A 3 -4.63 -15.03 -1.01
CA TYR A 3 -4.09 -13.74 -1.47
C TYR A 3 -2.88 -13.25 -0.64
N PHE A 4 -2.50 -13.97 0.41
CA PHE A 4 -1.40 -13.64 1.33
C PHE A 4 -0.16 -14.53 1.17
N ASP A 5 -0.02 -15.25 0.06
CA ASP A 5 1.08 -16.22 -0.14
C ASP A 5 2.48 -15.56 -0.08
N ASN A 6 2.59 -14.26 -0.37
CA ASN A 6 3.84 -13.52 -0.29
C ASN A 6 4.19 -13.05 1.14
N VAL A 7 3.25 -13.08 2.07
CA VAL A 7 3.48 -12.63 3.45
C VAL A 7 4.02 -13.79 4.28
N ILE A 8 5.21 -13.62 4.85
CA ILE A 8 5.80 -14.59 5.78
C ILE A 8 5.27 -14.31 7.19
N GLY A 9 4.76 -15.34 7.86
CA GLY A 9 4.18 -15.20 9.20
C GLY A 9 2.94 -14.31 9.23
N GLN A 10 2.76 -13.56 10.30
CA GLN A 10 1.63 -12.63 10.50
C GLN A 10 0.24 -13.33 10.46
N ASP A 11 0.15 -14.60 10.83
CA ASP A 11 -1.06 -15.40 10.60
C ASP A 11 -2.28 -14.89 11.36
N THR A 12 -2.07 -14.32 12.56
CA THR A 12 -3.14 -13.65 13.31
C THR A 12 -3.74 -12.49 12.54
N ILE A 13 -2.89 -11.66 11.91
CA ILE A 13 -3.33 -10.53 11.09
C ILE A 13 -4.06 -11.02 9.85
N LYS A 14 -3.51 -12.00 9.12
CA LYS A 14 -4.14 -12.60 7.93
C LYS A 14 -5.55 -13.10 8.23
N ASN A 15 -5.67 -13.89 9.31
CA ASN A 15 -6.94 -14.46 9.72
C ASN A 15 -7.94 -13.38 10.12
N HIS A 16 -7.52 -12.39 10.92
CA HIS A 16 -8.36 -11.30 11.35
C HIS A 16 -8.89 -10.47 10.17
N LEU A 17 -8.00 -10.04 9.27
CA LEU A 17 -8.40 -9.28 8.07
C LEU A 17 -9.32 -10.09 7.15
N THR A 18 -9.06 -11.38 6.98
CA THR A 18 -9.92 -12.28 6.20
C THR A 18 -11.32 -12.35 6.77
N GLU A 19 -11.45 -12.48 8.09
CA GLU A 19 -12.76 -12.54 8.75
C GLU A 19 -13.52 -11.20 8.66
N LEU A 20 -12.82 -10.07 8.79
CA LEU A 20 -13.46 -8.74 8.61
C LEU A 20 -14.02 -8.58 7.20
N VAL A 21 -13.29 -9.00 6.17
CA VAL A 21 -13.76 -8.94 4.78
C VAL A 21 -14.95 -9.87 4.55
N LYS A 22 -14.88 -11.14 5.01
CA LYS A 22 -15.97 -12.10 4.90
C LYS A 22 -17.26 -11.62 5.56
N ARG A 23 -17.14 -10.98 6.73
CA ARG A 23 -18.28 -10.43 7.48
C ARG A 23 -18.76 -9.08 6.97
N GLN A 24 -18.08 -8.51 5.98
CA GLN A 24 -18.37 -7.16 5.47
C GLN A 24 -18.31 -6.08 6.57
N THR A 25 -17.41 -6.25 7.52
CA THR A 25 -17.19 -5.34 8.66
C THR A 25 -15.81 -4.68 8.63
N LEU A 26 -15.10 -4.80 7.50
CA LEU A 26 -13.81 -4.16 7.34
C LEU A 26 -13.97 -2.64 7.35
N PRO A 27 -13.29 -1.89 8.24
CA PRO A 27 -13.28 -0.44 8.20
C PRO A 27 -12.71 0.11 6.89
N HIS A 28 -13.21 1.26 6.46
CA HIS A 28 -12.75 1.90 5.23
C HIS A 28 -11.31 2.41 5.30
N SER A 29 -10.78 2.66 6.50
CA SER A 29 -9.43 3.20 6.69
C SER A 29 -8.64 2.34 7.67
N LEU A 30 -7.52 1.77 7.20
CA LEU A 30 -6.60 0.93 7.97
C LEU A 30 -5.22 1.58 8.02
N LEU A 31 -4.53 1.45 9.15
CA LEU A 31 -3.16 1.89 9.33
C LEU A 31 -2.27 0.69 9.69
N PHE A 32 -1.44 0.24 8.75
CA PHE A 32 -0.45 -0.81 8.94
C PHE A 32 0.86 -0.19 9.45
N TYR A 33 1.28 -0.57 10.64
CA TYR A 33 2.47 0.01 11.28
C TYR A 33 3.38 -1.08 11.88
N GLY A 34 4.65 -0.76 12.00
CA GLY A 34 5.71 -1.64 12.49
C GLY A 34 7.00 -1.37 11.74
N GLU A 35 8.09 -2.01 12.13
CA GLU A 35 9.40 -1.83 11.51
C GLU A 35 9.41 -2.16 10.01
N ALA A 36 10.45 -1.70 9.32
CA ALA A 36 10.63 -2.03 7.90
C ALA A 36 10.85 -3.55 7.72
N GLY A 37 10.51 -4.08 6.55
CA GLY A 37 10.75 -5.50 6.24
C GLY A 37 9.72 -6.50 6.79
N LEU A 38 8.71 -6.07 7.55
CA LEU A 38 7.72 -6.96 8.17
C LEU A 38 6.58 -7.42 7.24
N GLY A 39 6.68 -7.18 5.92
CA GLY A 39 5.68 -7.62 4.93
C GLY A 39 4.41 -6.78 4.89
N LYS A 40 4.43 -5.52 5.38
CA LYS A 40 3.26 -4.64 5.40
C LYS A 40 2.69 -4.36 4.00
N LEU A 41 3.55 -4.14 3.02
CA LEU A 41 3.12 -3.90 1.64
C LEU A 41 2.50 -5.16 1.01
N ASP A 42 3.14 -6.32 1.17
CA ASP A 42 2.59 -7.60 0.69
C ASP A 42 1.24 -7.91 1.33
N MET A 43 1.10 -7.61 2.63
CA MET A 43 -0.18 -7.73 3.34
C MET A 43 -1.24 -6.78 2.77
N ALA A 44 -0.86 -5.53 2.46
CA ALA A 44 -1.77 -4.54 1.88
C ALA A 44 -2.24 -4.97 0.49
N ILE A 45 -1.33 -5.47 -0.35
CA ILE A 45 -1.64 -6.01 -1.68
C ILE A 45 -2.52 -7.26 -1.58
N GLY A 46 -2.23 -8.15 -0.62
CA GLY A 46 -3.05 -9.33 -0.34
C GLY A 46 -4.47 -8.95 0.12
N LEU A 47 -4.59 -7.97 1.02
CA LEU A 47 -5.90 -7.46 1.47
C LEU A 47 -6.67 -6.79 0.34
N ALA A 48 -6.01 -5.96 -0.47
CA ALA A 48 -6.62 -5.35 -1.65
C ALA A 48 -7.13 -6.42 -2.62
N SER A 49 -6.33 -7.47 -2.84
CA SER A 49 -6.72 -8.62 -3.67
C SER A 49 -7.94 -9.36 -3.12
N LEU A 50 -8.00 -9.52 -1.80
CA LEU A 50 -9.13 -10.16 -1.12
C LEU A 50 -10.41 -9.31 -1.23
N ILE A 51 -10.33 -7.99 -1.05
CA ILE A 51 -11.46 -7.05 -1.19
C ILE A 51 -12.01 -7.06 -2.62
N LEU A 52 -11.11 -7.10 -3.62
CA LEU A 52 -11.47 -7.02 -5.03
C LEU A 52 -11.74 -8.39 -5.68
N GLY A 53 -11.52 -9.48 -4.94
CA GLY A 53 -11.75 -10.85 -5.42
C GLY A 53 -10.81 -11.28 -6.57
N ARG A 54 -9.67 -10.60 -6.74
CA ARG A 54 -8.66 -10.89 -7.77
C ARG A 54 -7.27 -10.47 -7.31
N HIS A 55 -6.22 -11.06 -7.87
CA HIS A 55 -4.87 -10.56 -7.62
C HIS A 55 -4.68 -9.17 -8.23
N VAL A 56 -4.17 -8.23 -7.43
CA VAL A 56 -3.78 -6.89 -7.85
C VAL A 56 -2.26 -6.75 -7.83
N PHE A 57 -1.73 -5.87 -8.67
CA PHE A 57 -0.29 -5.61 -8.81
C PHE A 57 0.53 -6.90 -8.96
N PRO A 58 0.21 -7.79 -9.91
CA PRO A 58 0.91 -9.06 -10.08
C PRO A 58 2.40 -8.80 -10.38
N GLY A 59 3.27 -9.49 -9.63
CA GLY A 59 4.71 -9.30 -9.73
C GLY A 59 5.24 -8.05 -9.03
N HIS A 60 4.40 -7.25 -8.41
CA HIS A 60 4.57 -5.93 -7.74
C HIS A 60 6.01 -5.38 -7.69
N ASN A 61 6.71 -5.53 -8.80
CA ASN A 61 7.99 -4.87 -9.01
C ASN A 61 7.71 -3.42 -9.37
N GLY A 62 7.45 -2.63 -8.33
CA GLY A 62 7.15 -1.22 -8.49
C GLY A 62 8.20 -0.46 -9.28
N ALA A 63 9.45 -0.90 -9.28
CA ALA A 63 10.52 -0.29 -10.05
C ALA A 63 10.30 -0.45 -11.56
N GLU A 64 9.92 -1.65 -12.03
CA GLU A 64 9.68 -1.90 -13.46
C GLU A 64 8.49 -1.09 -14.00
N TYR A 65 7.41 -0.99 -13.23
CA TYR A 65 6.28 -0.16 -13.62
C TYR A 65 6.67 1.32 -13.72
N LEU A 66 7.38 1.85 -12.71
CA LEU A 66 7.83 3.24 -12.70
C LEU A 66 8.76 3.53 -13.87
N GLU A 67 9.65 2.61 -14.17
CA GLU A 67 10.56 2.73 -15.32
C GLU A 67 9.78 2.70 -16.63
N ALA A 68 8.82 1.81 -16.78
CA ALA A 68 7.96 1.75 -17.96
C ALA A 68 7.17 3.05 -18.17
N VAL A 69 6.59 3.61 -17.12
CA VAL A 69 5.88 4.91 -17.18
C VAL A 69 6.83 6.06 -17.49
N LYS A 70 8.01 6.09 -16.86
CA LYS A 70 9.05 7.10 -17.15
C LYS A 70 9.45 7.04 -18.64
N ASN A 71 9.72 5.84 -19.14
CA ASN A 71 10.11 5.64 -20.53
C ASN A 71 9.01 6.03 -21.53
N ALA A 72 7.73 5.73 -21.21
CA ALA A 72 6.60 6.14 -22.03
C ALA A 72 6.47 7.66 -22.09
N ARG A 73 6.65 8.37 -20.97
CA ARG A 73 6.61 9.85 -20.93
C ARG A 73 7.78 10.48 -21.71
N LEU A 74 8.98 9.91 -21.58
CA LEU A 74 10.14 10.34 -22.37
C LEU A 74 9.92 10.14 -23.88
N ALA A 75 9.35 9.00 -24.28
CA ALA A 75 8.99 8.71 -25.67
C ALA A 75 7.95 9.69 -26.24
N ASN A 76 7.08 10.22 -25.38
CA ASN A 76 6.10 11.27 -25.72
C ASN A 76 6.71 12.69 -25.72
N GLY A 77 8.03 12.83 -25.60
CA GLY A 77 8.74 14.09 -25.70
C GLY A 77 8.80 14.93 -24.42
N GLU A 78 8.41 14.36 -23.26
CA GLU A 78 8.58 15.04 -21.98
C GLU A 78 10.05 15.01 -21.54
N SER A 79 10.53 16.11 -20.95
CA SER A 79 11.89 16.15 -20.43
C SER A 79 12.02 15.39 -19.10
N GLU A 80 13.16 14.76 -18.87
CA GLU A 80 13.44 14.06 -17.62
C GLU A 80 13.29 14.98 -16.40
N LYS A 81 13.73 16.23 -16.50
CA LYS A 81 13.56 17.25 -15.45
C LYS A 81 12.09 17.52 -15.13
N LYS A 82 11.21 17.53 -16.15
CA LYS A 82 9.76 17.70 -15.95
C LYS A 82 9.18 16.49 -15.23
N ILE A 83 9.51 15.29 -15.69
CA ILE A 83 9.06 14.03 -15.08
C ILE A 83 9.52 13.94 -13.61
N GLU A 84 10.76 14.32 -13.32
CA GLU A 84 11.28 14.36 -11.95
C GLU A 84 10.61 15.42 -11.08
N ALA A 85 10.25 16.56 -11.62
CA ALA A 85 9.59 17.64 -10.90
C ALA A 85 8.13 17.33 -10.58
N GLU A 86 7.38 16.85 -11.56
CA GLU A 86 5.96 16.48 -11.42
C GLU A 86 5.79 15.18 -10.66
N GLY A 87 6.76 14.29 -10.82
CA GLY A 87 6.74 12.99 -10.23
C GLY A 87 6.04 11.94 -11.09
N LEU A 88 6.17 10.69 -10.64
CA LEU A 88 5.54 9.58 -11.31
C LEU A 88 4.08 9.42 -10.85
N PRO A 89 3.19 9.01 -11.76
CA PRO A 89 1.79 8.87 -11.45
C PRO A 89 1.52 7.79 -10.40
N ILE A 90 0.31 7.81 -9.89
CA ILE A 90 -0.23 6.77 -9.05
C ILE A 90 -0.18 5.44 -9.82
N TYR A 91 0.25 4.38 -9.16
CA TYR A 91 0.10 3.03 -9.71
C TYR A 91 -1.37 2.68 -9.77
N MET A 92 -1.84 2.22 -10.90
CA MET A 92 -3.22 1.81 -11.08
C MET A 92 -3.29 0.41 -11.70
N ASP A 93 -4.06 -0.47 -11.08
CA ASP A 93 -4.38 -1.77 -11.62
C ASP A 93 -5.89 -1.86 -11.90
N LYS A 94 -6.25 -1.96 -13.17
CA LYS A 94 -7.62 -2.08 -13.70
C LYS A 94 -8.63 -1.01 -13.25
N GLY A 95 -8.17 0.12 -12.72
CA GLY A 95 -9.01 1.25 -12.32
C GLY A 95 -9.73 1.07 -10.98
N ASP A 96 -9.44 0.02 -10.20
CA ASP A 96 -10.04 -0.25 -8.90
C ASP A 96 -9.01 -0.44 -7.76
N ALA A 97 -7.74 -0.66 -8.09
CA ALA A 97 -6.64 -0.70 -7.15
C ALA A 97 -5.63 0.40 -7.47
N PHE A 98 -5.25 1.17 -6.45
CA PHE A 98 -4.33 2.30 -6.56
C PHE A 98 -3.23 2.18 -5.52
N TRP A 99 -2.01 2.52 -5.89
CA TRP A 99 -0.87 2.52 -4.99
C TRP A 99 -0.07 3.80 -5.12
N ILE A 100 0.00 4.56 -4.03
CA ILE A 100 0.74 5.81 -3.91
C ILE A 100 2.02 5.56 -3.13
N ARG A 101 3.15 6.01 -3.65
CA ARG A 101 4.45 5.94 -3.01
C ARG A 101 5.07 7.33 -2.89
N PRO A 102 5.97 7.54 -1.91
CA PRO A 102 6.77 8.75 -1.85
C PRO A 102 7.59 8.96 -3.12
N MET A 103 7.64 10.20 -3.55
CA MET A 103 8.53 10.62 -4.61
C MET A 103 9.80 11.18 -4.00
N LYS A 104 10.94 10.55 -4.29
CA LYS A 104 12.21 10.84 -3.61
C LYS A 104 12.04 10.65 -2.08
N SER A 105 11.70 11.71 -1.36
CA SER A 105 11.60 11.71 0.11
C SER A 105 10.28 12.27 0.64
N THR A 106 9.24 12.43 -0.20
CA THR A 106 7.98 13.01 0.25
C THR A 106 6.77 12.47 -0.52
N LEU A 107 5.64 12.35 0.18
CA LEU A 107 4.33 12.18 -0.42
C LEU A 107 3.77 13.55 -0.77
N LYS A 108 3.44 13.76 -2.03
CA LYS A 108 2.95 15.04 -2.53
C LYS A 108 1.42 15.09 -2.46
N VAL A 109 0.88 16.21 -2.01
CA VAL A 109 -0.57 16.43 -1.93
C VAL A 109 -1.25 16.42 -3.30
N GLU A 110 -0.52 16.75 -4.36
CA GLU A 110 -1.00 16.70 -5.73
C GLU A 110 -1.35 15.26 -6.16
N GLN A 111 -0.60 14.25 -5.69
CA GLN A 111 -0.93 12.84 -5.92
C GLN A 111 -2.30 12.48 -5.31
N TRP A 112 -2.58 13.02 -4.12
CA TRP A 112 -3.86 12.82 -3.44
C TRP A 112 -5.02 13.48 -4.18
N TYR A 113 -4.87 14.73 -4.60
CA TYR A 113 -5.92 15.42 -5.35
C TYR A 113 -6.19 14.80 -6.71
N SER A 114 -5.16 14.41 -7.46
CA SER A 114 -5.32 13.69 -8.73
C SER A 114 -6.08 12.37 -8.51
N LEU A 115 -5.71 11.59 -7.48
CA LEU A 115 -6.45 10.36 -7.14
C LEU A 115 -7.94 10.63 -6.89
N LEU A 116 -8.26 11.64 -6.07
CA LEU A 116 -9.65 11.98 -5.75
C LEU A 116 -10.44 12.42 -6.98
N GLN A 117 -9.89 13.33 -7.78
CA GLN A 117 -10.57 13.92 -8.93
C GLN A 117 -10.71 12.95 -10.10
N ASP A 118 -9.62 12.26 -10.44
CA ASP A 118 -9.55 11.48 -11.67
C ASP A 118 -10.08 10.05 -11.48
N HIS A 119 -10.02 9.52 -10.25
CA HIS A 119 -10.27 8.10 -10.03
C HIS A 119 -11.32 7.78 -8.97
N LEU A 120 -11.51 8.60 -7.94
CA LEU A 120 -12.44 8.30 -6.86
C LEU A 120 -13.75 9.11 -6.90
N SER A 121 -13.85 10.13 -7.76
CA SER A 121 -15.05 10.96 -7.91
C SER A 121 -16.23 10.23 -8.57
N VAL A 122 -15.96 9.20 -9.36
CA VAL A 122 -17.00 8.44 -10.08
C VAL A 122 -17.61 7.39 -9.15
N ALA A 123 -18.90 7.52 -8.85
CA ALA A 123 -19.65 6.55 -8.06
C ALA A 123 -20.04 5.31 -8.90
N GLY A 124 -20.19 4.15 -8.26
CA GLY A 124 -20.90 3.00 -8.85
C GLY A 124 -20.02 1.93 -9.51
N LEU A 125 -18.70 1.99 -9.39
CA LEU A 125 -17.79 1.02 -10.02
C LEU A 125 -17.42 -0.20 -9.14
N GLY A 126 -18.10 -0.44 -8.01
CA GLY A 126 -17.74 -1.50 -7.06
C GLY A 126 -16.66 -1.07 -6.07
N ASN A 127 -16.05 -2.04 -5.37
CA ASN A 127 -15.00 -1.77 -4.40
C ASN A 127 -13.76 -1.20 -5.08
N ARG A 128 -13.12 -0.24 -4.43
CA ARG A 128 -11.83 0.34 -4.81
C ARG A 128 -10.89 0.35 -3.61
N VAL A 129 -9.63 0.12 -3.83
CA VAL A 129 -8.62 0.09 -2.77
C VAL A 129 -7.48 1.03 -3.10
N VAL A 130 -7.10 1.85 -2.13
CA VAL A 130 -5.96 2.76 -2.20
C VAL A 130 -4.93 2.35 -1.18
N ILE A 131 -3.75 1.97 -1.63
CA ILE A 131 -2.58 1.70 -0.78
C ILE A 131 -1.71 2.96 -0.77
N ILE A 132 -1.34 3.44 0.42
CA ILE A 132 -0.46 4.60 0.60
C ILE A 132 0.76 4.14 1.39
N GLU A 133 1.88 4.01 0.71
CA GLU A 133 3.14 3.51 1.28
C GLU A 133 3.94 4.66 1.92
N ASP A 134 4.69 4.32 2.98
CA ASP A 134 5.57 5.22 3.71
C ASP A 134 4.93 6.55 4.14
N PHE A 135 3.74 6.48 4.69
CA PHE A 135 2.95 7.65 5.06
C PHE A 135 3.65 8.60 6.06
N HIS A 136 4.66 8.13 6.79
CA HIS A 136 5.50 9.00 7.62
C HIS A 136 6.30 10.04 6.81
N MET A 137 6.36 9.90 5.49
CA MET A 137 6.96 10.89 4.57
C MET A 137 5.94 11.92 4.06
N ALA A 138 4.67 11.82 4.45
CA ALA A 138 3.67 12.83 4.17
C ALA A 138 3.94 14.09 5.00
N ASN A 139 3.93 15.24 4.35
CA ASN A 139 3.95 16.51 5.08
C ASN A 139 2.57 16.83 5.67
N ALA A 140 2.51 17.85 6.54
CA ALA A 140 1.27 18.25 7.18
C ALA A 140 0.16 18.64 6.18
N ILE A 141 0.50 19.19 5.02
CA ILE A 141 -0.45 19.57 3.97
C ILE A 141 -1.14 18.32 3.41
N MET A 142 -0.35 17.31 3.04
CA MET A 142 -0.86 16.02 2.55
C MET A 142 -1.72 15.33 3.61
N ALA A 143 -1.23 15.21 4.84
CA ALA A 143 -1.93 14.55 5.92
C ALA A 143 -3.26 15.24 6.24
N ASN A 144 -3.30 16.57 6.30
CA ASN A 144 -4.53 17.34 6.53
C ASN A 144 -5.52 17.24 5.36
N ALA A 145 -5.03 17.20 4.12
CA ALA A 145 -5.88 17.02 2.95
C ALA A 145 -6.62 15.66 2.96
N MET A 146 -6.01 14.65 3.56
CA MET A 146 -6.59 13.31 3.68
C MET A 146 -7.66 13.20 4.78
N LEU A 147 -7.60 14.02 5.83
CA LEU A 147 -8.46 13.87 7.01
C LEU A 147 -9.95 13.81 6.65
N LYS A 148 -10.42 14.73 5.82
CA LYS A 148 -11.84 14.76 5.41
C LYS A 148 -12.26 13.47 4.72
N THR A 149 -11.42 12.93 3.84
CA THR A 149 -11.71 11.70 3.09
C THR A 149 -11.65 10.45 3.97
N ILE A 150 -10.78 10.46 5.01
CA ILE A 150 -10.70 9.35 5.96
C ILE A 150 -11.89 9.37 6.92
N GLU A 151 -12.40 10.56 7.29
CA GLU A 151 -13.62 10.72 8.12
C GLU A 151 -14.88 10.32 7.37
N GLU A 152 -14.99 10.75 6.12
CA GLU A 152 -16.15 10.51 5.25
C GLU A 152 -15.69 9.84 3.95
N PRO A 153 -15.27 8.57 4.00
CA PRO A 153 -14.75 7.89 2.83
C PRO A 153 -15.84 7.73 1.76
N PRO A 154 -15.50 7.88 0.47
CA PRO A 154 -16.43 7.57 -0.60
C PRO A 154 -16.92 6.12 -0.48
N ALA A 155 -18.17 5.87 -0.86
CA ALA A 155 -18.75 4.54 -0.80
C ALA A 155 -17.88 3.52 -1.54
N GLN A 156 -17.67 2.35 -0.92
CA GLN A 156 -16.89 1.24 -1.49
C GLN A 156 -15.39 1.55 -1.74
N VAL A 157 -14.84 2.61 -1.11
CA VAL A 157 -13.40 2.92 -1.16
C VAL A 157 -12.76 2.54 0.16
N TYR A 158 -11.65 1.79 0.08
CA TYR A 158 -10.85 1.36 1.22
C TYR A 158 -9.46 1.98 1.13
N PHE A 159 -8.97 2.53 2.24
CA PHE A 159 -7.63 3.09 2.35
C PHE A 159 -6.76 2.21 3.23
N ILE A 160 -5.61 1.78 2.74
CA ILE A 160 -4.60 1.03 3.48
C ILE A 160 -3.35 1.90 3.56
N ILE A 161 -3.15 2.52 4.70
CA ILE A 161 -2.03 3.42 4.98
C ILE A 161 -0.92 2.61 5.63
N ILE A 162 0.31 2.72 5.12
CA ILE A 162 1.47 1.97 5.60
C ILE A 162 2.51 2.93 6.16
N THR A 163 3.03 2.64 7.35
CA THR A 163 4.13 3.41 7.94
C THR A 163 5.12 2.52 8.69
N ASN A 164 6.40 2.89 8.61
CA ASN A 164 7.46 2.30 9.43
C ASN A 164 7.74 3.13 10.70
N LYS A 165 7.15 4.34 10.80
CA LYS A 165 7.39 5.30 11.89
C LYS A 165 6.06 5.91 12.34
N ILE A 166 5.31 5.17 13.14
CA ILE A 166 3.98 5.60 13.61
C ILE A 166 4.02 6.90 14.40
N ASN A 167 5.13 7.18 15.11
CA ASN A 167 5.35 8.41 15.87
C ASN A 167 5.45 9.67 15.00
N LEU A 168 5.65 9.53 13.69
CA LEU A 168 5.67 10.64 12.73
C LEU A 168 4.32 10.83 12.02
N VAL A 169 3.34 9.94 12.26
CA VAL A 169 1.99 10.07 11.72
C VAL A 169 1.17 10.95 12.65
N LEU A 170 0.37 11.86 12.08
CA LEU A 170 -0.48 12.75 12.88
C LEU A 170 -1.45 11.94 13.76
N PRO A 171 -1.61 12.28 15.05
CA PRO A 171 -2.57 11.62 15.94
C PRO A 171 -4.01 11.63 15.40
N THR A 172 -4.37 12.67 14.65
CA THR A 172 -5.67 12.80 13.99
C THR A 172 -5.91 11.77 12.90
N ILE A 173 -4.87 11.29 12.21
CA ILE A 173 -4.94 10.16 11.27
C ILE A 173 -5.05 8.84 12.03
N ILE A 174 -4.19 8.66 13.05
CA ILE A 174 -4.16 7.41 13.85
C ILE A 174 -5.53 7.14 14.49
N SER A 175 -6.17 8.17 15.04
CA SER A 175 -7.48 8.02 15.73
C SER A 175 -8.65 7.67 14.79
N ARG A 176 -8.47 7.79 13.47
CA ARG A 176 -9.52 7.54 12.46
C ARG A 176 -9.30 6.27 11.66
N CYS A 177 -8.19 5.59 11.90
CA CYS A 177 -7.86 4.35 11.21
C CYS A 177 -7.92 3.15 12.16
N MET A 178 -8.32 2.00 11.67
CA MET A 178 -8.08 0.75 12.38
C MET A 178 -6.59 0.43 12.35
N GLY A 179 -5.93 0.48 13.49
CA GLY A 179 -4.50 0.18 13.62
C GLY A 179 -4.25 -1.33 13.52
N VAL A 180 -3.30 -1.72 12.67
CA VAL A 180 -2.81 -3.10 12.53
C VAL A 180 -1.30 -3.09 12.77
N GLY A 181 -0.88 -3.56 13.92
CA GLY A 181 0.53 -3.60 14.33
C GLY A 181 1.21 -4.88 13.86
N PHE A 182 2.28 -4.73 13.10
CA PHE A 182 3.11 -5.83 12.61
C PHE A 182 4.24 -6.10 13.61
N GLN A 183 4.52 -7.36 13.86
CA GLN A 183 5.57 -7.81 14.76
C GLN A 183 6.66 -8.55 13.99
N SER A 184 7.85 -8.61 14.58
CA SER A 184 8.94 -9.41 14.05
C SER A 184 8.51 -10.87 13.94
N VAL A 185 8.90 -11.50 12.83
CA VAL A 185 8.71 -12.93 12.61
C VAL A 185 9.99 -13.64 13.09
N SER A 186 9.86 -14.79 13.73
CA SER A 186 11.03 -15.56 14.17
C SER A 186 11.88 -16.03 12.98
N ASP A 187 13.19 -16.09 13.17
CA ASP A 187 14.14 -16.57 12.14
C ASP A 187 13.78 -17.98 11.66
N GLU A 188 13.27 -18.82 12.54
CA GLU A 188 12.79 -20.16 12.22
C GLU A 188 11.63 -20.12 11.21
N SER A 189 10.66 -19.23 11.43
CA SER A 189 9.53 -19.03 10.52
C SER A 189 9.97 -18.49 9.16
N ILE A 190 10.97 -17.60 9.15
CA ILE A 190 11.56 -17.05 7.93
C ILE A 190 12.29 -18.17 7.18
N ARG A 191 13.16 -18.93 7.82
CA ARG A 191 13.89 -20.07 7.23
C ARG A 191 12.92 -21.10 6.63
N TYR A 192 11.89 -21.47 7.38
CA TYR A 192 10.88 -22.40 6.89
C TYR A 192 10.17 -21.88 5.62
N ALA A 193 9.76 -20.63 5.63
CA ALA A 193 9.07 -20.03 4.47
C ALA A 193 9.99 -19.94 3.23
N LEU A 194 11.27 -19.63 3.41
CA LEU A 194 12.26 -19.59 2.32
C LEU A 194 12.49 -20.99 1.73
N GLN A 195 12.62 -22.02 2.58
CA GLN A 195 12.75 -23.42 2.15
C GLN A 195 11.54 -23.86 1.32
N GLN A 196 10.32 -23.54 1.75
CA GLN A 196 9.09 -23.87 1.01
C GLN A 196 9.04 -23.19 -0.37
N ARG A 197 9.71 -22.05 -0.54
CA ARG A 197 9.82 -21.31 -1.81
C ARG A 197 11.01 -21.77 -2.67
N GLY A 198 11.77 -22.79 -2.24
CA GLY A 198 12.97 -23.28 -2.95
C GLY A 198 14.14 -22.31 -2.90
N ILE A 199 14.12 -21.33 -2.00
CA ILE A 199 15.24 -20.40 -1.79
C ILE A 199 16.15 -21.01 -0.73
N THR A 200 17.17 -21.74 -1.17
CA THR A 200 18.24 -22.31 -0.33
C THR A 200 19.48 -21.41 -0.44
N GLY A 201 19.56 -20.37 0.40
CA GLY A 201 20.77 -19.57 0.61
C GLY A 201 21.31 -19.82 2.01
N ASN A 202 22.63 -19.81 2.21
CA ASN A 202 23.25 -19.76 3.53
C ASN A 202 22.84 -18.45 4.20
N ILE A 203 21.95 -18.51 5.17
CA ILE A 203 21.49 -17.35 5.97
C ILE A 203 22.50 -17.11 7.14
N ASP A 204 23.56 -17.87 7.23
CA ASP A 204 24.52 -17.83 8.33
C ASP A 204 25.67 -16.81 8.17
N GLU A 205 25.68 -15.97 7.12
CA GLU A 205 26.72 -14.95 6.88
C GLU A 205 26.18 -13.51 6.87
N ALA A 206 25.47 -13.11 7.91
CA ALA A 206 25.18 -11.70 8.14
C ALA A 206 25.29 -11.41 9.64
N ASP A 207 26.53 -11.32 10.13
CA ASP A 207 26.89 -10.62 11.36
C ASP A 207 27.10 -9.12 11.10
#